data_a46b6a5f1a4a459ef3e510160a80f274
#
_entry.id   a46b6a5f1a4a459ef3e510160a80f274
#
_cell.length_a   1.000
_cell.length_b   1.000
_cell.length_c   1.000
_cell.angle_alpha   90.00
_cell.angle_beta   90.00
_cell.angle_gamma   90.00
#
_symmetry.space_group_name_H-M   'P 1'
#
loop_
_entity.id
_entity.type
_entity.pdbx_description
1 polymer ?
#
loop_
_entity_poly.entity_id
_entity_poly.type
_entity_poly.pdbx_seq_one_letter_code
_entity_poly.pdbx_strand_id
1 'polypeptide(L)'
;MPTWIVVSVYVVRDLHLSPLQLVLMGTAMEAAVFLCEVPTGVIADTYSRKLSLAIGFLGMGAAWAAVGLVSSPTAVIALWAAWGVSYTFTSGAYQAWLADEIGVESLGPALLRGARIGFVGTLLGLVALVALSTVSLQASVVAGGMLTFACGVLVAAFMPEEGFTRKPRAERGRPWAELAQTASAGARFVRARTLLVLLVVSELFAGMSSEAYDRLRDAHVLRDVGLPHAPSLGATMWFGAAGAVATVFGFFAVGVLIRRVEHRSTREVARVLVALLAVVFAAELVFARVGAFGVALVAILVVSLARSLLAPVYMTWLNQQITDSSVRATVISIAGQADAVGQAAGGPAIGAIGNAFGLRAALTAGALVLLPAVGFYGRALKHDGREPELEALPA
;
A
#
# COMPACT_ATOMS: atom_id res chain seq x y z
N MET A 1 7.95 -4.96 4.06
CA MET A 1 8.26 -6.35 4.39
C MET A 1 9.50 -6.80 3.61
N PRO A 2 10.49 -7.48 4.24
CA PRO A 2 11.77 -7.84 3.59
C PRO A 2 11.61 -8.71 2.34
N THR A 3 10.62 -9.62 2.36
CA THR A 3 10.35 -10.54 1.25
C THR A 3 10.04 -9.83 -0.08
N TRP A 4 9.38 -8.66 -0.05
CA TRP A 4 9.10 -7.87 -1.26
C TRP A 4 10.35 -7.52 -2.04
N ILE A 5 11.42 -7.12 -1.37
CA ILE A 5 12.68 -6.72 -2.01
C ILE A 5 13.30 -7.91 -2.74
N VAL A 6 13.32 -9.06 -2.08
CA VAL A 6 13.91 -10.28 -2.68
C VAL A 6 13.05 -10.78 -3.84
N VAL A 7 11.72 -10.81 -3.67
CA VAL A 7 10.79 -11.23 -4.74
C VAL A 7 10.90 -10.28 -5.94
N SER A 8 10.97 -8.96 -5.72
CA SER A 8 11.11 -7.99 -6.81
C SER A 8 12.39 -8.23 -7.63
N VAL A 9 13.52 -8.46 -6.96
CA VAL A 9 14.78 -8.78 -7.66
C VAL A 9 14.68 -10.12 -8.38
N TYR A 10 14.08 -11.14 -7.76
CA TYR A 10 13.93 -12.48 -8.32
C TYR A 10 13.11 -12.49 -9.62
N VAL A 11 11.95 -11.84 -9.62
CA VAL A 11 11.08 -11.81 -10.82
C VAL A 11 11.69 -11.02 -11.96
N VAL A 12 12.56 -10.05 -11.67
CA VAL A 12 13.26 -9.26 -12.69
C VAL A 12 14.51 -9.96 -13.23
N ARG A 13 15.35 -10.54 -12.34
CA ARG A 13 16.65 -11.14 -12.72
C ARG A 13 16.57 -12.58 -13.15
N ASP A 14 15.82 -13.39 -12.39
CA ASP A 14 15.82 -14.85 -12.59
C ASP A 14 14.65 -15.28 -13.48
N LEU A 15 13.46 -14.68 -13.32
CA LEU A 15 12.31 -14.99 -14.16
C LEU A 15 12.21 -14.10 -15.41
N HIS A 16 12.99 -13.04 -15.51
CA HIS A 16 13.04 -12.12 -16.67
C HIS A 16 11.67 -11.59 -17.11
N LEU A 17 10.74 -11.35 -16.16
CA LEU A 17 9.39 -10.89 -16.47
C LEU A 17 9.43 -9.57 -17.25
N SER A 18 8.59 -9.47 -18.30
CA SER A 18 8.45 -8.26 -19.09
C SER A 18 7.80 -7.11 -18.27
N PRO A 19 7.95 -5.85 -18.70
CA PRO A 19 7.29 -4.72 -18.02
C PRO A 19 5.80 -4.92 -17.82
N LEU A 20 5.07 -5.43 -18.82
CA LEU A 20 3.65 -5.73 -18.71
C LEU A 20 3.36 -6.82 -17.66
N GLN A 21 4.16 -7.88 -17.62
CA GLN A 21 4.00 -8.96 -16.65
C GLN A 21 4.25 -8.48 -15.21
N LEU A 22 5.27 -7.63 -15.00
CA LEU A 22 5.57 -7.03 -13.71
C LEU A 22 4.38 -6.19 -13.19
N VAL A 23 3.78 -5.39 -14.07
CA VAL A 23 2.61 -4.59 -13.69
C VAL A 23 1.36 -5.46 -13.52
N LEU A 24 1.15 -6.46 -14.37
CA LEU A 24 0.02 -7.40 -14.24
C LEU A 24 0.04 -8.18 -12.91
N MET A 25 1.21 -8.44 -12.33
CA MET A 25 1.31 -9.00 -10.97
C MET A 25 0.61 -8.09 -9.95
N GLY A 26 0.92 -6.80 -9.97
CA GLY A 26 0.30 -5.82 -9.10
C GLY A 26 -1.19 -5.64 -9.39
N THR A 27 -1.55 -5.46 -10.65
CA THR A 27 -2.95 -5.38 -11.09
C THR A 27 -3.79 -6.57 -10.60
N ALA A 28 -3.28 -7.78 -10.73
CA ALA A 28 -3.97 -8.99 -10.28
C ALA A 28 -4.11 -9.04 -8.75
N MET A 29 -3.09 -8.61 -8.03
CA MET A 29 -3.11 -8.50 -6.58
C MET A 29 -4.14 -7.46 -6.11
N GLU A 30 -4.09 -6.23 -6.65
CA GLU A 30 -5.00 -5.15 -6.25
C GLU A 30 -6.46 -5.44 -6.63
N ALA A 31 -6.70 -6.06 -7.80
CA ALA A 31 -8.03 -6.51 -8.18
C ALA A 31 -8.56 -7.59 -7.20
N ALA A 32 -7.70 -8.51 -6.79
CA ALA A 32 -8.07 -9.53 -5.80
C ALA A 32 -8.36 -8.90 -4.42
N VAL A 33 -7.55 -7.94 -3.99
CA VAL A 33 -7.79 -7.17 -2.75
C VAL A 33 -9.14 -6.46 -2.85
N PHE A 34 -9.37 -5.68 -3.90
CA PHE A 34 -10.61 -4.94 -4.11
C PHE A 34 -11.86 -5.83 -4.05
N LEU A 35 -11.81 -6.99 -4.69
CA LEU A 35 -12.96 -7.91 -4.75
C LEU A 35 -13.18 -8.67 -3.44
N CYS A 36 -12.12 -8.98 -2.70
CA CYS A 36 -12.18 -9.90 -1.56
C CYS A 36 -12.17 -9.19 -0.20
N GLU A 37 -11.78 -7.91 -0.10
CA GLU A 37 -11.66 -7.20 1.19
C GLU A 37 -12.95 -7.21 2.01
N VAL A 38 -14.05 -6.96 1.34
CA VAL A 38 -15.37 -6.96 1.99
C VAL A 38 -15.83 -8.37 2.41
N PRO A 39 -15.82 -9.39 1.53
CA PRO A 39 -16.16 -10.76 1.93
C PRO A 39 -15.35 -11.28 3.12
N THR A 40 -14.05 -11.04 3.09
CA THR A 40 -13.14 -11.54 4.14
C THR A 40 -13.31 -10.77 5.44
N GLY A 41 -13.58 -9.45 5.39
CA GLY A 41 -13.95 -8.65 6.56
C GLY A 41 -15.19 -9.19 7.25
N VAL A 42 -16.25 -9.51 6.48
CA VAL A 42 -17.47 -10.16 7.02
C VAL A 42 -17.14 -11.52 7.68
N ILE A 43 -16.24 -12.30 7.08
CA ILE A 43 -15.81 -13.58 7.67
C ILE A 43 -15.12 -13.34 9.02
N ALA A 44 -14.17 -12.40 9.08
CA ALA A 44 -13.45 -12.06 10.30
C ALA A 44 -14.41 -11.62 11.44
N ASP A 45 -15.37 -10.74 11.12
CA ASP A 45 -16.33 -10.20 12.07
C ASP A 45 -17.41 -11.21 12.52
N THR A 46 -17.67 -12.24 11.69
CA THR A 46 -18.76 -13.19 11.95
C THR A 46 -18.28 -14.47 12.60
N TYR A 47 -17.11 -14.95 12.23
CA TYR A 47 -16.66 -16.28 12.63
C TYR A 47 -15.55 -16.28 13.66
N SER A 48 -14.41 -15.63 13.35
CA SER A 48 -13.24 -15.58 14.22
C SER A 48 -12.18 -14.67 13.61
N ARG A 49 -11.68 -13.73 14.38
CA ARG A 49 -10.57 -12.84 13.96
C ARG A 49 -9.25 -13.61 13.92
N LYS A 50 -9.00 -14.49 14.88
CA LYS A 50 -7.85 -15.40 14.92
C LYS A 50 -7.80 -16.29 13.68
N LEU A 51 -8.93 -16.94 13.32
CA LEU A 51 -8.99 -17.81 12.14
C LEU A 51 -8.73 -17.01 10.86
N SER A 52 -9.29 -15.80 10.74
CA SER A 52 -9.05 -14.91 9.62
C SER A 52 -7.57 -14.58 9.48
N LEU A 53 -6.92 -14.14 10.55
CA LEU A 53 -5.48 -13.85 10.56
C LEU A 53 -4.63 -15.08 10.22
N ALA A 54 -4.97 -16.25 10.75
CA ALA A 54 -4.27 -17.48 10.46
C ALA A 54 -4.36 -17.85 8.97
N ILE A 55 -5.56 -17.83 8.38
CA ILE A 55 -5.78 -18.06 6.94
C ILE A 55 -4.97 -17.08 6.11
N GLY A 56 -5.00 -15.79 6.47
CA GLY A 56 -4.26 -14.74 5.77
C GLY A 56 -2.76 -15.00 5.76
N PHE A 57 -2.14 -15.24 6.92
CA PHE A 57 -0.69 -15.49 7.00
C PHE A 57 -0.28 -16.81 6.34
N LEU A 58 -1.05 -17.87 6.50
CA LEU A 58 -0.80 -19.15 5.83
C LEU A 58 -0.88 -19.00 4.31
N GLY A 59 -1.92 -18.34 3.80
CA GLY A 59 -2.11 -18.13 2.37
C GLY A 59 -1.05 -17.22 1.76
N MET A 60 -0.73 -16.09 2.40
CA MET A 60 0.35 -15.19 1.96
C MET A 60 1.70 -15.92 1.93
N GLY A 61 2.01 -16.67 2.98
CA GLY A 61 3.25 -17.41 3.08
C GLY A 61 3.36 -18.50 2.02
N ALA A 62 2.29 -19.27 1.81
CA ALA A 62 2.22 -20.29 0.77
C ALA A 62 2.38 -19.70 -0.64
N ALA A 63 1.67 -18.59 -0.93
CA ALA A 63 1.75 -17.93 -2.22
C ALA A 63 3.18 -17.46 -2.53
N TRP A 64 3.87 -16.84 -1.57
CA TRP A 64 5.24 -16.39 -1.78
C TRP A 64 6.26 -17.52 -1.85
N ALA A 65 6.13 -18.57 -1.03
CA ALA A 65 6.97 -19.74 -1.18
C ALA A 65 6.79 -20.38 -2.56
N ALA A 66 5.55 -20.47 -3.05
CA ALA A 66 5.24 -21.01 -4.37
C ALA A 66 5.81 -20.15 -5.53
N VAL A 67 5.88 -18.81 -5.38
CA VAL A 67 6.54 -17.93 -6.39
C VAL A 67 8.00 -18.36 -6.61
N GLY A 68 8.73 -18.75 -5.56
CA GLY A 68 10.09 -19.27 -5.69
C GLY A 68 10.18 -20.66 -6.35
N LEU A 69 9.08 -21.38 -6.51
CA LEU A 69 9.05 -22.74 -7.05
C LEU A 69 8.50 -22.82 -8.48
N VAL A 70 7.99 -21.71 -9.04
CA VAL A 70 7.43 -21.67 -10.40
C VAL A 70 8.23 -20.74 -11.30
N SER A 71 8.27 -21.05 -12.59
CA SER A 71 8.93 -20.24 -13.63
C SER A 71 7.95 -19.59 -14.63
N SER A 72 6.68 -20.04 -14.62
CA SER A 72 5.67 -19.51 -15.53
C SER A 72 5.20 -18.12 -15.10
N PRO A 73 5.28 -17.07 -15.96
CA PRO A 73 4.78 -15.75 -15.66
C PRO A 73 3.31 -15.73 -15.24
N THR A 74 2.47 -16.53 -15.92
CA THR A 74 1.04 -16.66 -15.58
C THR A 74 0.84 -17.23 -14.19
N ALA A 75 1.61 -18.25 -13.81
CA ALA A 75 1.56 -18.82 -12.47
C ALA A 75 1.99 -17.79 -11.40
N VAL A 76 3.03 -17.00 -11.66
CA VAL A 76 3.48 -15.93 -10.77
C VAL A 76 2.37 -14.88 -10.59
N ILE A 77 1.73 -14.42 -11.68
CA ILE A 77 0.61 -13.46 -11.62
C ILE A 77 -0.55 -14.05 -10.79
N ALA A 78 -0.91 -15.31 -11.00
CA ALA A 78 -1.97 -15.98 -10.24
C ALA A 78 -1.63 -16.10 -8.73
N LEU A 79 -0.36 -16.38 -8.40
CA LEU A 79 0.11 -16.43 -7.01
C LEU A 79 0.10 -15.06 -6.34
N TRP A 80 0.36 -13.97 -7.08
CA TRP A 80 0.19 -12.62 -6.58
C TRP A 80 -1.27 -12.28 -6.30
N ALA A 81 -2.20 -12.69 -7.15
CA ALA A 81 -3.63 -12.58 -6.86
C ALA A 81 -4.02 -13.39 -5.62
N ALA A 82 -3.53 -14.62 -5.48
CA ALA A 82 -3.75 -15.46 -4.30
C ALA A 82 -3.17 -14.83 -3.02
N TRP A 83 -2.02 -14.17 -3.13
CA TRP A 83 -1.45 -13.38 -2.04
C TRP A 83 -2.39 -12.21 -1.67
N GLY A 84 -2.92 -11.49 -2.66
CA GLY A 84 -3.90 -10.41 -2.46
C GLY A 84 -5.16 -10.87 -1.73
N VAL A 85 -5.77 -11.98 -2.17
CA VAL A 85 -6.90 -12.60 -1.46
C VAL A 85 -6.53 -12.93 -0.01
N SER A 86 -5.36 -13.52 0.20
CA SER A 86 -4.91 -13.90 1.54
C SER A 86 -4.65 -12.70 2.44
N TYR A 87 -4.12 -11.61 1.88
CA TYR A 87 -3.90 -10.35 2.58
C TYR A 87 -5.20 -9.75 3.13
N THR A 88 -6.31 -9.84 2.39
CA THR A 88 -7.59 -9.29 2.83
C THR A 88 -8.13 -9.92 4.11
N PHE A 89 -7.75 -11.17 4.40
CA PHE A 89 -8.07 -11.82 5.69
C PHE A 89 -7.35 -11.18 6.88
N THR A 90 -6.25 -10.46 6.66
CA THR A 90 -5.50 -9.77 7.72
C THR A 90 -5.89 -8.31 7.85
N SER A 91 -6.43 -7.71 6.79
CA SER A 91 -6.84 -6.31 6.74
C SER A 91 -7.94 -6.03 7.75
N GLY A 92 -7.68 -5.11 8.69
CA GLY A 92 -8.61 -4.76 9.76
C GLY A 92 -8.76 -5.81 10.88
N ALA A 93 -8.58 -7.11 10.60
CA ALA A 93 -8.78 -8.17 11.58
C ALA A 93 -7.82 -8.08 12.78
N TYR A 94 -6.58 -7.65 12.56
CA TYR A 94 -5.59 -7.48 13.63
C TYR A 94 -5.97 -6.37 14.61
N GLN A 95 -6.34 -5.18 14.11
CA GLN A 95 -6.75 -4.07 14.97
C GLN A 95 -8.02 -4.40 15.73
N ALA A 96 -8.97 -5.05 15.06
CA ALA A 96 -10.21 -5.45 15.65
C ALA A 96 -10.01 -6.52 16.74
N TRP A 97 -9.19 -7.54 16.48
CA TRP A 97 -8.81 -8.53 17.49
C TRP A 97 -8.17 -7.86 18.70
N LEU A 98 -7.21 -6.94 18.47
CA LEU A 98 -6.52 -6.28 19.57
C LEU A 98 -7.48 -5.41 20.40
N ALA A 99 -8.44 -4.73 19.75
CA ALA A 99 -9.47 -3.96 20.44
C ALA A 99 -10.40 -4.86 21.28
N ASP A 100 -10.75 -6.05 20.78
CA ASP A 100 -11.59 -7.01 21.49
C ASP A 100 -10.87 -7.58 22.72
N GLU A 101 -9.54 -7.85 22.64
CA GLU A 101 -8.78 -8.46 23.73
C GLU A 101 -8.39 -7.49 24.85
N ILE A 102 -8.00 -6.24 24.51
CA ILE A 102 -7.42 -5.31 25.49
C ILE A 102 -8.24 -4.02 25.70
N GLY A 103 -9.35 -3.88 24.97
CA GLY A 103 -10.19 -2.69 24.99
C GLY A 103 -9.65 -1.53 24.13
N VAL A 104 -10.59 -0.68 23.69
CA VAL A 104 -10.30 0.46 22.76
C VAL A 104 -9.35 1.48 23.41
N GLU A 105 -9.43 1.69 24.70
CA GLU A 105 -8.59 2.66 25.43
C GLU A 105 -7.10 2.28 25.40
N SER A 106 -6.79 0.98 25.43
CA SER A 106 -5.42 0.45 25.41
C SER A 106 -4.88 0.22 23.99
N LEU A 107 -5.72 0.34 22.97
CA LEU A 107 -5.40 0.00 21.58
C LEU A 107 -4.23 0.83 21.04
N GLY A 108 -4.24 2.15 21.20
CA GLY A 108 -3.20 3.04 20.68
C GLY A 108 -1.79 2.70 21.18
N PRO A 109 -1.56 2.62 22.51
CA PRO A 109 -0.27 2.20 23.05
C PRO A 109 0.17 0.80 22.62
N ALA A 110 -0.76 -0.16 22.48
CA ALA A 110 -0.46 -1.51 22.04
C ALA A 110 -0.04 -1.55 20.56
N LEU A 111 -0.72 -0.83 19.69
CA LEU A 111 -0.34 -0.69 18.27
C LEU A 111 1.04 -0.07 18.11
N LEU A 112 1.37 0.95 18.93
CA LEU A 112 2.71 1.56 18.90
C LEU A 112 3.81 0.59 19.36
N ARG A 113 3.56 -0.23 20.39
CA ARG A 113 4.50 -1.29 20.82
C ARG A 113 4.66 -2.35 19.73
N GLY A 114 3.53 -2.81 19.14
CA GLY A 114 3.53 -3.75 18.02
C GLY A 114 4.32 -3.23 16.82
N ALA A 115 4.16 -1.95 16.46
CA ALA A 115 4.91 -1.32 15.39
C ALA A 115 6.43 -1.29 15.67
N ARG A 116 6.86 -1.01 16.91
CA ARG A 116 8.28 -1.05 17.30
C ARG A 116 8.88 -2.45 17.19
N ILE A 117 8.16 -3.46 17.66
CA ILE A 117 8.59 -4.87 17.56
C ILE A 117 8.63 -5.28 16.08
N GLY A 118 7.61 -4.91 15.31
CA GLY A 118 7.53 -5.16 13.88
C GLY A 118 8.67 -4.52 13.10
N PHE A 119 9.11 -3.31 13.50
CA PHE A 119 10.27 -2.65 12.91
C PHE A 119 11.56 -3.46 13.11
N VAL A 120 11.81 -3.91 14.34
CA VAL A 120 12.97 -4.78 14.64
C VAL A 120 12.90 -6.09 13.84
N GLY A 121 11.73 -6.74 13.84
CA GLY A 121 11.52 -7.96 13.06
C GLY A 121 11.71 -7.76 11.55
N THR A 122 11.32 -6.60 11.02
CA THR A 122 11.53 -6.23 9.61
C THR A 122 13.02 -6.09 9.31
N LEU A 123 13.80 -5.43 10.16
CA LEU A 123 15.25 -5.29 9.97
C LEU A 123 15.98 -6.64 10.06
N LEU A 124 15.65 -7.46 11.05
CA LEU A 124 16.23 -8.79 11.18
C LEU A 124 15.89 -9.69 9.99
N GLY A 125 14.63 -9.68 9.57
CA GLY A 125 14.18 -10.43 8.37
C GLY A 125 14.84 -9.93 7.09
N LEU A 126 15.06 -8.60 6.96
CA LEU A 126 15.77 -8.02 5.83
C LEU A 126 17.21 -8.51 5.77
N VAL A 127 17.93 -8.44 6.90
CA VAL A 127 19.33 -8.90 6.98
C VAL A 127 19.41 -10.40 6.64
N ALA A 128 18.54 -11.23 7.21
CA ALA A 128 18.54 -12.67 6.97
C ALA A 128 18.26 -13.03 5.50
N LEU A 129 17.19 -12.44 4.92
CA LEU A 129 16.82 -12.73 3.53
C LEU A 129 17.82 -12.17 2.52
N VAL A 130 18.38 -10.97 2.78
CA VAL A 130 19.43 -10.40 1.93
C VAL A 130 20.70 -11.26 2.01
N ALA A 131 21.11 -11.70 3.20
CA ALA A 131 22.24 -12.61 3.34
C ALA A 131 22.02 -13.93 2.59
N LEU A 132 20.82 -14.54 2.72
CA LEU A 132 20.48 -15.77 1.98
C LEU A 132 20.44 -15.54 0.47
N SER A 133 20.01 -14.35 0.02
CA SER A 133 19.96 -14.02 -1.43
C SER A 133 21.33 -13.94 -2.10
N THR A 134 22.42 -13.80 -1.34
CA THR A 134 23.79 -13.86 -1.88
C THR A 134 24.16 -15.29 -2.32
N VAL A 135 23.52 -16.30 -1.75
CA VAL A 135 23.69 -17.71 -2.10
C VAL A 135 22.67 -18.12 -3.16
N SER A 136 21.39 -17.80 -2.94
CA SER A 136 20.30 -18.11 -3.87
C SER A 136 19.12 -17.17 -3.67
N LEU A 137 18.76 -16.43 -4.72
CA LEU A 137 17.56 -15.59 -4.73
C LEU A 137 16.28 -16.44 -4.55
N GLN A 138 16.20 -17.55 -5.26
CA GLN A 138 15.10 -18.50 -5.17
C GLN A 138 14.89 -19.00 -3.74
N ALA A 139 15.97 -19.48 -3.09
CA ALA A 139 15.92 -19.96 -1.71
C ALA A 139 15.50 -18.84 -0.75
N SER A 140 15.93 -17.61 -0.99
CA SER A 140 15.53 -16.46 -0.16
C SER A 140 14.04 -16.13 -0.32
N VAL A 141 13.47 -16.22 -1.51
CA VAL A 141 12.02 -16.05 -1.75
C VAL A 141 11.23 -17.13 -1.01
N VAL A 142 11.63 -18.41 -1.16
CA VAL A 142 10.98 -19.54 -0.47
C VAL A 142 11.06 -19.36 1.04
N ALA A 143 12.23 -19.01 1.57
CA ALA A 143 12.43 -18.79 3.01
C ALA A 143 11.56 -17.65 3.54
N GLY A 144 11.43 -16.54 2.82
CA GLY A 144 10.54 -15.45 3.18
C GLY A 144 9.06 -15.85 3.22
N GLY A 145 8.64 -16.68 2.25
CA GLY A 145 7.31 -17.27 2.23
C GLY A 145 7.09 -18.23 3.42
N MET A 146 8.05 -19.10 3.69
CA MET A 146 7.98 -20.06 4.81
C MET A 146 7.98 -19.37 6.18
N LEU A 147 8.71 -18.26 6.35
CA LEU A 147 8.65 -17.46 7.57
C LEU A 147 7.25 -16.86 7.79
N THR A 148 6.65 -16.33 6.71
CA THR A 148 5.28 -15.81 6.77
C THR A 148 4.27 -16.92 7.06
N PHE A 149 4.43 -18.08 6.46
CA PHE A 149 3.61 -19.26 6.72
C PHE A 149 3.73 -19.72 8.18
N ALA A 150 4.95 -19.78 8.70
CA ALA A 150 5.20 -20.13 10.12
C ALA A 150 4.52 -19.13 11.08
N CYS A 151 4.48 -17.83 10.76
CA CYS A 151 3.68 -16.86 11.52
C CYS A 151 2.20 -17.26 11.54
N GLY A 152 1.64 -17.72 10.42
CA GLY A 152 0.26 -18.20 10.35
C GLY A 152 0.02 -19.43 11.26
N VAL A 153 0.97 -20.37 11.29
CA VAL A 153 0.92 -21.52 12.20
C VAL A 153 0.96 -21.07 13.67
N LEU A 154 1.86 -20.13 14.00
CA LEU A 154 1.96 -19.59 15.36
C LEU A 154 0.68 -18.84 15.77
N VAL A 155 0.08 -18.06 14.88
CA VAL A 155 -1.22 -17.40 15.12
C VAL A 155 -2.29 -18.46 15.37
N ALA A 156 -2.39 -19.50 14.54
CA ALA A 156 -3.37 -20.55 14.70
C ALA A 156 -3.20 -21.33 16.03
N ALA A 157 -1.97 -21.57 16.44
CA ALA A 157 -1.67 -22.37 17.63
C ALA A 157 -1.79 -21.56 18.93
N PHE A 158 -1.25 -20.36 18.99
CA PHE A 158 -0.97 -19.64 20.23
C PHE A 158 -1.75 -18.35 20.45
N MET A 159 -2.37 -17.77 19.40
CA MET A 159 -3.09 -16.50 19.55
C MET A 159 -4.35 -16.70 20.39
N PRO A 160 -4.56 -15.96 21.50
CA PRO A 160 -5.81 -16.01 22.25
C PRO A 160 -6.95 -15.36 21.47
N GLU A 161 -8.19 -15.75 21.77
CA GLU A 161 -9.41 -15.13 21.24
C GLU A 161 -10.52 -15.20 22.30
N GLU A 162 -10.25 -14.54 23.44
CA GLU A 162 -11.17 -14.56 24.60
C GLU A 162 -12.13 -13.38 24.56
N GLY A 163 -11.73 -12.24 23.97
CA GLY A 163 -12.53 -11.04 23.84
C GLY A 163 -13.56 -11.08 22.71
N PHE A 164 -13.46 -12.04 21.78
CA PHE A 164 -14.34 -12.09 20.61
C PHE A 164 -15.70 -12.69 20.95
N THR A 165 -16.75 -11.87 20.80
CA THR A 165 -18.14 -12.31 20.98
C THR A 165 -18.79 -12.58 19.63
N ARG A 166 -19.04 -13.85 19.33
CA ARG A 166 -19.70 -14.25 18.09
C ARG A 166 -21.15 -13.78 18.03
N LYS A 167 -21.52 -12.98 17.04
CA LYS A 167 -22.91 -12.54 16.87
C LYS A 167 -23.84 -13.74 16.65
N PRO A 168 -24.99 -13.83 17.36
CA PRO A 168 -25.99 -14.87 17.14
C PRO A 168 -26.45 -14.90 15.68
N ARG A 169 -26.76 -16.10 15.18
CA ARG A 169 -27.17 -16.31 13.76
C ARG A 169 -28.41 -15.48 13.38
N ALA A 170 -29.29 -15.22 14.33
CA ALA A 170 -30.51 -14.43 14.14
C ALA A 170 -30.22 -12.93 13.97
N GLU A 171 -29.12 -12.42 14.52
CA GLU A 171 -28.69 -11.03 14.45
C GLU A 171 -27.71 -10.76 13.30
N ARG A 172 -27.34 -11.82 12.56
CA ARG A 172 -26.56 -11.68 11.34
C ARG A 172 -27.48 -11.13 10.27
N GLY A 173 -27.60 -9.80 10.17
CA GLY A 173 -28.35 -9.10 9.15
C GLY A 173 -27.98 -9.57 7.73
N ARG A 174 -28.40 -8.86 6.72
CA ARG A 174 -27.93 -9.06 5.35
C ARG A 174 -26.67 -8.19 5.15
N PRO A 175 -25.46 -8.69 5.51
CA PRO A 175 -24.25 -7.86 5.55
C PRO A 175 -23.98 -7.19 4.20
N TRP A 176 -24.33 -7.84 3.11
CA TRP A 176 -24.21 -7.27 1.77
C TRP A 176 -25.20 -6.13 1.50
N ALA A 177 -26.43 -6.21 2.02
CA ALA A 177 -27.41 -5.13 1.86
C ALA A 177 -27.04 -3.91 2.72
N GLU A 178 -26.63 -4.12 3.95
CA GLU A 178 -26.14 -3.07 4.84
C GLU A 178 -24.89 -2.38 4.27
N LEU A 179 -23.96 -3.17 3.74
CA LEU A 179 -22.77 -2.66 3.08
C LEU A 179 -23.13 -1.84 1.83
N ALA A 180 -24.00 -2.37 0.97
CA ALA A 180 -24.45 -1.66 -0.23
C ALA A 180 -25.17 -0.34 0.13
N GLN A 181 -25.96 -0.34 1.20
CA GLN A 181 -26.61 0.86 1.72
C GLN A 181 -25.58 1.88 2.23
N THR A 182 -24.62 1.44 3.03
CA THR A 182 -23.53 2.29 3.56
C THR A 182 -22.68 2.86 2.42
N ALA A 183 -22.28 2.00 1.47
CA ALA A 183 -21.50 2.43 0.30
C ALA A 183 -22.28 3.43 -0.58
N SER A 184 -23.59 3.20 -0.78
CA SER A 184 -24.43 4.12 -1.55
C SER A 184 -24.64 5.46 -0.85
N ALA A 185 -24.78 5.45 0.47
CA ALA A 185 -24.87 6.67 1.29
C ALA A 185 -23.55 7.46 1.23
N GLY A 186 -22.41 6.79 1.41
CA GLY A 186 -21.09 7.39 1.28
C GLY A 186 -20.83 7.95 -0.13
N ALA A 187 -21.20 7.21 -1.18
CA ALA A 187 -21.07 7.69 -2.56
C ALA A 187 -21.95 8.93 -2.83
N ARG A 188 -23.17 8.98 -2.29
CA ARG A 188 -24.02 10.18 -2.38
C ARG A 188 -23.39 11.35 -1.64
N PHE A 189 -22.87 11.11 -0.42
CA PHE A 189 -22.19 12.12 0.37
C PHE A 189 -20.96 12.71 -0.34
N VAL A 190 -20.13 11.86 -0.96
CA VAL A 190 -18.98 12.29 -1.76
C VAL A 190 -19.44 13.11 -2.97
N ARG A 191 -20.43 12.60 -3.75
CA ARG A 191 -20.92 13.28 -4.95
C ARG A 191 -21.58 14.63 -4.66
N ALA A 192 -22.15 14.82 -3.48
CA ALA A 192 -22.76 16.07 -3.08
C ALA A 192 -21.72 17.19 -2.79
N ARG A 193 -20.44 16.85 -2.70
CA ARG A 193 -19.38 17.80 -2.33
C ARG A 193 -18.25 17.78 -3.33
N THR A 194 -18.09 18.87 -4.06
CA THR A 194 -17.05 19.02 -5.09
C THR A 194 -15.65 18.71 -4.55
N LEU A 195 -15.36 19.14 -3.32
CA LEU A 195 -14.08 18.88 -2.66
C LEU A 195 -13.81 17.37 -2.52
N LEU A 196 -14.77 16.60 -2.03
CA LEU A 196 -14.60 15.16 -1.85
C LEU A 196 -14.50 14.42 -3.19
N VAL A 197 -15.20 14.87 -4.21
CA VAL A 197 -15.05 14.32 -5.59
C VAL A 197 -13.63 14.57 -6.09
N LEU A 198 -13.10 15.78 -5.94
CA LEU A 198 -11.73 16.11 -6.34
C LEU A 198 -10.70 15.24 -5.63
N LEU A 199 -10.92 14.96 -4.33
CA LEU A 199 -10.07 14.06 -3.54
C LEU A 199 -10.08 12.62 -4.08
N VAL A 200 -11.27 12.05 -4.22
CA VAL A 200 -11.42 10.67 -4.71
C VAL A 200 -10.83 10.50 -6.09
N VAL A 201 -11.02 11.48 -6.98
CA VAL A 201 -10.42 11.46 -8.32
C VAL A 201 -8.90 11.62 -8.24
N SER A 202 -8.39 12.41 -7.30
CA SER A 202 -6.94 12.53 -7.09
C SER A 202 -6.30 11.21 -6.66
N GLU A 203 -6.96 10.46 -5.76
CA GLU A 203 -6.49 9.14 -5.32
C GLU A 203 -6.46 8.13 -6.48
N LEU A 204 -7.44 8.18 -7.39
CA LEU A 204 -7.42 7.34 -8.60
C LEU A 204 -6.13 7.55 -9.42
N PHE A 205 -5.77 8.81 -9.69
CA PHE A 205 -4.57 9.12 -10.45
C PHE A 205 -3.28 8.85 -9.65
N ALA A 206 -3.30 9.05 -8.35
CA ALA A 206 -2.19 8.71 -7.48
C ALA A 206 -1.94 7.18 -7.48
N GLY A 207 -2.99 6.37 -7.39
CA GLY A 207 -2.92 4.92 -7.50
C GLY A 207 -2.35 4.45 -8.84
N MET A 208 -2.80 5.03 -9.96
CA MET A 208 -2.26 4.71 -11.29
C MET A 208 -0.75 5.00 -11.39
N SER A 209 -0.30 6.13 -10.83
CA SER A 209 1.12 6.50 -10.84
C SER A 209 1.94 5.61 -9.91
N SER A 210 1.42 5.32 -8.71
CA SER A 210 2.12 4.50 -7.73
C SER A 210 2.36 3.08 -8.22
N GLU A 211 1.39 2.46 -8.88
CA GLU A 211 1.52 1.12 -9.44
C GLU A 211 2.63 1.04 -10.47
N ALA A 212 2.70 2.03 -11.39
CA ALA A 212 3.76 2.10 -12.37
C ALA A 212 5.16 2.14 -11.73
N TYR A 213 5.33 3.04 -10.78
CA TYR A 213 6.61 3.22 -10.08
C TYR A 213 6.99 1.98 -9.27
N ASP A 214 6.07 1.47 -8.46
CA ASP A 214 6.36 0.40 -7.50
C ASP A 214 6.66 -0.95 -8.20
N ARG A 215 6.08 -1.20 -9.37
CA ARG A 215 6.34 -2.43 -10.14
C ARG A 215 7.54 -2.34 -11.08
N LEU A 216 7.82 -1.16 -11.62
CA LEU A 216 8.86 -1.00 -12.65
C LEU A 216 10.16 -0.40 -12.13
N ARG A 217 10.16 0.20 -10.93
CA ARG A 217 11.33 0.84 -10.32
C ARG A 217 12.55 -0.08 -10.28
N ASP A 218 12.40 -1.27 -9.71
CA ASP A 218 13.53 -2.19 -9.52
C ASP A 218 14.01 -2.75 -10.86
N ALA A 219 13.09 -2.99 -11.79
CA ALA A 219 13.45 -3.40 -13.16
C ALA A 219 14.23 -2.31 -13.90
N HIS A 220 13.85 -1.03 -13.75
CA HIS A 220 14.57 0.09 -14.36
C HIS A 220 15.99 0.22 -13.80
N VAL A 221 16.16 0.11 -12.48
CA VAL A 221 17.51 0.12 -11.89
C VAL A 221 18.36 -1.04 -12.40
N LEU A 222 17.77 -2.25 -12.47
CA LEU A 222 18.53 -3.46 -12.86
C LEU A 222 18.87 -3.55 -14.34
N ARG A 223 18.00 -3.01 -15.23
CA ARG A 223 18.13 -3.18 -16.69
C ARG A 223 18.67 -1.93 -17.39
N ASP A 224 18.26 -0.74 -16.97
CA ASP A 224 18.54 0.51 -17.70
C ASP A 224 19.62 1.38 -17.03
N VAL A 225 19.69 1.38 -15.69
CA VAL A 225 20.63 2.22 -14.91
C VAL A 225 21.91 1.45 -14.61
N GLY A 226 21.78 0.18 -14.22
CA GLY A 226 22.86 -0.67 -13.74
C GLY A 226 23.22 -0.39 -12.26
N LEU A 227 23.82 -1.39 -11.64
CA LEU A 227 24.33 -1.30 -10.27
C LEU A 227 25.82 -0.92 -10.26
N PRO A 228 26.31 -0.25 -9.21
CA PRO A 228 27.75 -0.03 -9.06
C PRO A 228 28.53 -1.35 -9.04
N HIS A 229 29.72 -1.34 -9.61
CA HIS A 229 30.64 -2.48 -9.60
C HIS A 229 31.24 -2.62 -8.18
N ALA A 230 30.46 -3.23 -7.28
CA ALA A 230 30.90 -3.58 -5.94
C ALA A 230 30.87 -5.12 -5.82
N PRO A 231 32.01 -5.82 -5.82
CA PRO A 231 32.05 -7.29 -5.90
C PRO A 231 31.28 -8.02 -4.80
N SER A 232 31.06 -7.38 -3.65
CA SER A 232 30.39 -7.93 -2.48
C SER A 232 28.93 -7.50 -2.31
N LEU A 233 28.41 -6.55 -3.13
CA LEU A 233 27.09 -5.95 -2.94
C LEU A 233 26.13 -6.34 -4.08
N GLY A 234 25.26 -7.30 -3.82
CA GLY A 234 24.20 -7.68 -4.75
C GLY A 234 23.04 -6.66 -4.80
N ALA A 235 22.14 -6.83 -5.78
CA ALA A 235 20.97 -5.98 -5.97
C ALA A 235 20.08 -5.88 -4.72
N THR A 236 19.83 -7.01 -4.06
CA THR A 236 19.05 -7.10 -2.83
C THR A 236 19.65 -6.30 -1.68
N MET A 237 20.97 -6.21 -1.60
CA MET A 237 21.68 -5.39 -0.59
C MET A 237 21.46 -3.89 -0.86
N TRP A 238 21.58 -3.45 -2.11
CA TRP A 238 21.33 -2.04 -2.48
C TRP A 238 19.90 -1.63 -2.22
N PHE A 239 18.91 -2.43 -2.66
CA PHE A 239 17.51 -2.13 -2.43
C PHE A 239 17.12 -2.27 -0.95
N GLY A 240 17.70 -3.24 -0.24
CA GLY A 240 17.54 -3.41 1.19
C GLY A 240 18.08 -2.22 1.98
N ALA A 241 19.29 -1.76 1.65
CA ALA A 241 19.88 -0.58 2.28
C ALA A 241 19.07 0.69 2.00
N ALA A 242 18.65 0.91 0.74
CA ALA A 242 17.80 2.03 0.37
C ALA A 242 16.47 2.02 1.13
N GLY A 243 15.82 0.85 1.22
CA GLY A 243 14.57 0.66 1.98
C GLY A 243 14.76 0.91 3.48
N ALA A 244 15.83 0.42 4.08
CA ALA A 244 16.16 0.66 5.49
C ALA A 244 16.40 2.16 5.76
N VAL A 245 17.19 2.82 4.91
CA VAL A 245 17.44 4.27 5.01
C VAL A 245 16.12 5.05 4.88
N ALA A 246 15.31 4.76 3.86
CA ALA A 246 14.02 5.42 3.65
C ALA A 246 13.07 5.23 4.84
N THR A 247 13.06 4.04 5.44
CA THR A 247 12.23 3.73 6.61
C THR A 247 12.65 4.51 7.83
N VAL A 248 13.97 4.57 8.13
CA VAL A 248 14.51 5.31 9.26
C VAL A 248 14.25 6.81 9.11
N PHE A 249 14.59 7.39 7.94
CA PHE A 249 14.35 8.82 7.69
C PHE A 249 12.85 9.15 7.69
N GLY A 250 12.00 8.27 7.10
CA GLY A 250 10.55 8.42 7.10
C GLY A 250 9.99 8.47 8.52
N PHE A 251 10.44 7.59 9.42
CA PHE A 251 10.01 7.56 10.81
C PHE A 251 10.26 8.90 11.54
N PHE A 252 11.45 9.46 11.39
CA PHE A 252 11.78 10.75 12.01
C PHE A 252 11.05 11.91 11.33
N ALA A 253 10.99 11.93 10.00
CA ALA A 253 10.38 13.00 9.24
C ALA A 253 8.86 13.08 9.48
N VAL A 254 8.16 11.94 9.57
CA VAL A 254 6.74 11.88 9.91
C VAL A 254 6.50 12.47 11.30
N GLY A 255 7.30 12.10 12.31
CA GLY A 255 7.16 12.64 13.65
C GLY A 255 7.36 14.16 13.73
N VAL A 256 8.29 14.71 12.96
CA VAL A 256 8.51 16.16 12.88
C VAL A 256 7.38 16.87 12.13
N LEU A 257 6.93 16.29 11.01
CA LEU A 257 5.90 16.90 10.16
C LEU A 257 4.54 16.94 10.84
N ILE A 258 4.11 15.83 11.47
CA ILE A 258 2.80 15.76 12.16
C ILE A 258 2.71 16.88 13.21
N ARG A 259 3.72 17.05 14.07
CA ARG A 259 3.74 18.11 15.09
C ARG A 259 3.61 19.52 14.49
N ARG A 260 4.10 19.73 13.26
CA ARG A 260 3.99 21.01 12.56
C ARG A 260 2.66 21.22 11.85
N VAL A 261 2.01 20.13 11.41
CA VAL A 261 0.80 20.16 10.60
C VAL A 261 -0.46 20.18 11.47
N GLU A 262 -0.45 19.54 12.65
CA GLU A 262 -1.61 19.48 13.56
C GLU A 262 -2.16 20.87 13.97
N HIS A 263 -1.28 21.88 14.04
CA HIS A 263 -1.65 23.25 14.42
C HIS A 263 -1.86 24.20 13.23
N ARG A 264 -1.85 23.67 12.00
CA ARG A 264 -1.98 24.49 10.80
C ARG A 264 -3.42 24.54 10.31
N SER A 265 -3.74 25.64 9.61
CA SER A 265 -5.01 25.77 8.91
C SER A 265 -5.13 24.74 7.79
N THR A 266 -6.35 24.33 7.48
CA THR A 266 -6.67 23.40 6.39
C THR A 266 -6.00 23.77 5.08
N ARG A 267 -5.95 25.07 4.77
CA ARG A 267 -5.31 25.60 3.57
C ARG A 267 -3.79 25.42 3.55
N GLU A 268 -3.13 25.50 4.71
CA GLU A 268 -1.70 25.26 4.81
C GLU A 268 -1.39 23.76 4.67
N VAL A 269 -2.21 22.89 5.27
CA VAL A 269 -2.09 21.43 5.14
C VAL A 269 -2.23 21.03 3.68
N ALA A 270 -3.23 21.55 2.98
CA ALA A 270 -3.44 21.28 1.57
C ALA A 270 -2.28 21.80 0.67
N ARG A 271 -1.64 22.94 1.02
CA ARG A 271 -0.42 23.40 0.32
C ARG A 271 0.74 22.40 0.51
N VAL A 272 0.90 21.86 1.71
CA VAL A 272 1.91 20.82 1.98
C VAL A 272 1.64 19.57 1.13
N LEU A 273 0.37 19.14 1.01
CA LEU A 273 -0.01 18.00 0.14
C LEU A 273 0.38 18.25 -1.32
N VAL A 274 0.01 19.41 -1.87
CA VAL A 274 0.37 19.77 -3.25
C VAL A 274 1.89 19.80 -3.45
N ALA A 275 2.63 20.38 -2.49
CA ALA A 275 4.08 20.42 -2.56
C ALA A 275 4.71 19.02 -2.53
N LEU A 276 4.23 18.13 -1.65
CA LEU A 276 4.70 16.75 -1.58
C LEU A 276 4.40 15.97 -2.87
N LEU A 277 3.21 16.12 -3.45
CA LEU A 277 2.85 15.51 -4.73
C LEU A 277 3.73 16.04 -5.87
N ALA A 278 4.00 17.32 -5.89
CA ALA A 278 4.92 17.91 -6.88
C ALA A 278 6.35 17.38 -6.73
N VAL A 279 6.80 17.16 -5.50
CA VAL A 279 8.10 16.52 -5.23
C VAL A 279 8.12 15.07 -5.71
N VAL A 280 7.05 14.30 -5.45
CA VAL A 280 6.93 12.92 -5.96
C VAL A 280 6.97 12.91 -7.47
N PHE A 281 6.14 13.74 -8.14
CA PHE A 281 6.12 13.86 -9.59
C PHE A 281 7.52 14.18 -10.18
N ALA A 282 8.18 15.22 -9.64
CA ALA A 282 9.49 15.62 -10.13
C ALA A 282 10.54 14.53 -9.91
N ALA A 283 10.55 13.88 -8.75
CA ALA A 283 11.49 12.81 -8.43
C ALA A 283 11.24 11.55 -9.29
N GLU A 284 9.99 11.16 -9.53
CA GLU A 284 9.65 10.05 -10.42
C GLU A 284 10.05 10.35 -11.88
N LEU A 285 9.86 11.58 -12.34
CA LEU A 285 10.26 11.99 -13.68
C LEU A 285 11.79 11.98 -13.84
N VAL A 286 12.53 12.48 -12.84
CA VAL A 286 13.99 12.40 -12.80
C VAL A 286 14.42 10.94 -12.80
N PHE A 287 13.83 10.11 -11.96
CA PHE A 287 14.11 8.69 -11.88
C PHE A 287 13.91 7.98 -13.21
N ALA A 288 12.81 8.24 -13.92
CA ALA A 288 12.50 7.64 -15.21
C ALA A 288 13.54 7.95 -16.31
N ARG A 289 14.24 9.09 -16.20
CA ARG A 289 15.18 9.57 -17.24
C ARG A 289 16.65 9.35 -16.90
N VAL A 290 16.98 9.11 -15.64
CA VAL A 290 18.36 9.03 -15.20
C VAL A 290 19.04 7.75 -15.67
N GLY A 291 20.35 7.85 -15.97
CA GLY A 291 21.23 6.74 -16.27
C GLY A 291 22.34 6.51 -15.22
N ALA A 292 22.41 7.37 -14.17
CA ALA A 292 23.41 7.26 -13.13
C ALA A 292 22.80 6.71 -11.84
N PHE A 293 23.36 5.61 -11.30
CA PHE A 293 22.84 4.93 -10.11
C PHE A 293 22.69 5.85 -8.89
N GLY A 294 23.67 6.73 -8.62
CA GLY A 294 23.62 7.63 -7.47
C GLY A 294 22.40 8.57 -7.53
N VAL A 295 22.07 9.10 -8.72
CA VAL A 295 20.91 9.96 -8.92
C VAL A 295 19.60 9.15 -8.82
N ALA A 296 19.58 7.93 -9.37
CA ALA A 296 18.45 7.03 -9.22
C ALA A 296 18.17 6.70 -7.75
N LEU A 297 19.21 6.41 -6.98
CA LEU A 297 19.11 6.14 -5.54
C LEU A 297 18.55 7.33 -4.76
N VAL A 298 19.06 8.54 -5.04
CA VAL A 298 18.53 9.78 -4.42
C VAL A 298 17.07 9.98 -4.79
N ALA A 299 16.69 9.78 -6.05
CA ALA A 299 15.29 9.89 -6.48
C ALA A 299 14.40 8.86 -5.77
N ILE A 300 14.83 7.61 -5.61
CA ILE A 300 14.13 6.58 -4.85
C ILE A 300 13.91 7.03 -3.39
N LEU A 301 14.95 7.55 -2.74
CA LEU A 301 14.86 8.02 -1.36
C LEU A 301 13.91 9.21 -1.23
N VAL A 302 13.95 10.17 -2.17
CA VAL A 302 13.05 11.32 -2.19
C VAL A 302 11.59 10.89 -2.39
N VAL A 303 11.31 10.00 -3.36
CA VAL A 303 9.95 9.45 -3.56
C VAL A 303 9.47 8.73 -2.32
N SER A 304 10.29 7.84 -1.74
CA SER A 304 9.93 7.07 -0.55
C SER A 304 9.64 7.98 0.65
N LEU A 305 10.48 9.00 0.87
CA LEU A 305 10.29 9.96 1.94
C LEU A 305 9.03 10.81 1.72
N ALA A 306 8.85 11.37 0.52
CA ALA A 306 7.68 12.20 0.22
C ALA A 306 6.38 11.40 0.36
N ARG A 307 6.33 10.15 -0.13
CA ARG A 307 5.16 9.27 0.00
C ARG A 307 4.88 8.90 1.47
N SER A 308 5.91 8.68 2.30
CA SER A 308 5.72 8.41 3.73
C SER A 308 5.09 9.60 4.49
N LEU A 309 5.29 10.81 3.98
CA LEU A 309 4.70 12.03 4.53
C LEU A 309 3.31 12.34 3.97
N LEU A 310 3.00 11.89 2.73
CA LEU A 310 1.72 12.14 2.09
C LEU A 310 0.54 11.57 2.88
N ALA A 311 0.59 10.29 3.27
CA ALA A 311 -0.52 9.61 3.93
C ALA A 311 -0.96 10.30 5.25
N PRO A 312 -0.07 10.62 6.22
CA PRO A 312 -0.48 11.30 7.44
C PRO A 312 -0.98 12.73 7.19
N VAL A 313 -0.38 13.47 6.25
CA VAL A 313 -0.84 14.83 5.90
C VAL A 313 -2.22 14.78 5.24
N TYR A 314 -2.44 13.84 4.32
CA TYR A 314 -3.72 13.59 3.70
C TYR A 314 -4.81 13.27 4.74
N MET A 315 -4.52 12.33 5.66
CA MET A 315 -5.45 11.98 6.73
C MET A 315 -5.77 13.16 7.66
N THR A 316 -4.79 13.98 7.98
CA THR A 316 -5.00 15.20 8.77
C THR A 316 -5.94 16.15 8.04
N TRP A 317 -5.67 16.41 6.75
CA TRP A 317 -6.52 17.29 5.96
C TRP A 317 -7.93 16.75 5.78
N LEU A 318 -8.07 15.46 5.43
CA LEU A 318 -9.36 14.80 5.27
C LEU A 318 -10.20 14.87 6.57
N ASN A 319 -9.57 14.63 7.71
CA ASN A 319 -10.23 14.74 9.02
C ASN A 319 -10.69 16.16 9.35
N GLN A 320 -9.98 17.18 8.88
CA GLN A 320 -10.41 18.59 9.04
C GLN A 320 -11.61 18.94 8.15
N GLN A 321 -11.81 18.22 7.02
CA GLN A 321 -12.92 18.45 6.09
C GLN A 321 -14.21 17.72 6.48
N ILE A 322 -14.12 16.65 7.27
CA ILE A 322 -15.27 15.82 7.62
C ILE A 322 -15.61 16.04 9.09
N THR A 323 -16.59 16.89 9.33
CA THR A 323 -17.11 17.17 10.69
C THR A 323 -17.98 16.05 11.22
N ASP A 324 -18.71 15.33 10.35
CA ASP A 324 -19.58 14.22 10.72
C ASP A 324 -18.80 12.91 10.85
N SER A 325 -18.67 12.42 12.09
CA SER A 325 -17.95 11.17 12.40
C SER A 325 -18.63 9.93 11.80
N SER A 326 -19.94 9.97 11.55
CA SER A 326 -20.70 8.83 11.02
C SER A 326 -20.33 8.48 9.57
N VAL A 327 -19.92 9.46 8.77
CA VAL A 327 -19.54 9.28 7.37
C VAL A 327 -18.04 9.25 7.13
N ARG A 328 -17.23 9.61 8.13
CA ARG A 328 -15.78 9.72 8.01
C ARG A 328 -15.12 8.41 7.55
N ALA A 329 -15.45 7.31 8.21
CA ALA A 329 -14.91 5.99 7.85
C ALA A 329 -15.27 5.61 6.41
N THR A 330 -16.49 5.92 5.98
CA THR A 330 -16.97 5.64 4.61
C THR A 330 -16.22 6.46 3.57
N VAL A 331 -15.97 7.75 3.82
CA VAL A 331 -15.21 8.61 2.89
C VAL A 331 -13.76 8.12 2.76
N ILE A 332 -13.12 7.76 3.87
CA ILE A 332 -11.77 7.19 3.87
C ILE A 332 -11.74 5.89 3.05
N SER A 333 -12.74 5.01 3.25
CA SER A 333 -12.86 3.77 2.49
C SER A 333 -13.05 4.02 1.00
N ILE A 334 -13.89 4.98 0.59
CA ILE A 334 -14.10 5.33 -0.82
C ILE A 334 -12.81 5.86 -1.45
N ALA A 335 -12.05 6.69 -0.74
CA ALA A 335 -10.77 7.19 -1.22
C ALA A 335 -9.75 6.06 -1.41
N GLY A 336 -9.62 5.14 -0.45
CA GLY A 336 -8.78 3.95 -0.58
C GLY A 336 -9.21 3.02 -1.72
N GLN A 337 -10.52 2.86 -1.94
CA GLN A 337 -11.03 2.09 -3.08
C GLN A 337 -10.72 2.78 -4.43
N ALA A 338 -10.76 4.11 -4.48
CA ALA A 338 -10.37 4.85 -5.70
C ALA A 338 -8.88 4.67 -6.02
N ASP A 339 -8.01 4.69 -5.02
CA ASP A 339 -6.59 4.39 -5.17
C ASP A 339 -6.37 2.96 -5.71
N ALA A 340 -7.01 1.94 -5.11
CA ALA A 340 -6.93 0.55 -5.56
C ALA A 340 -7.44 0.36 -7.00
N VAL A 341 -8.56 1.03 -7.36
CA VAL A 341 -9.06 1.04 -8.75
C VAL A 341 -8.05 1.70 -9.68
N GLY A 342 -7.42 2.80 -9.24
CA GLY A 342 -6.34 3.46 -9.98
C GLY A 342 -5.18 2.51 -10.26
N GLN A 343 -4.68 1.82 -9.26
CA GLN A 343 -3.61 0.82 -9.37
C GLN A 343 -4.00 -0.30 -10.34
N ALA A 344 -5.18 -0.89 -10.19
CA ALA A 344 -5.64 -1.98 -11.05
C ALA A 344 -5.90 -1.53 -12.50
N ALA A 345 -6.48 -0.36 -12.72
CA ALA A 345 -6.87 0.12 -14.06
C ALA A 345 -5.70 0.73 -14.84
N GLY A 346 -4.79 1.45 -14.17
CA GLY A 346 -3.65 2.12 -14.80
C GLY A 346 -2.54 1.17 -15.21
N GLY A 347 -2.36 0.11 -14.43
CA GLY A 347 -1.27 -0.83 -14.59
C GLY A 347 -1.11 -1.42 -15.99
N PRO A 348 -2.14 -2.08 -16.57
CA PRO A 348 -2.00 -2.74 -17.87
C PRO A 348 -1.61 -1.79 -19.01
N ALA A 349 -2.14 -0.57 -19.04
CA ALA A 349 -1.80 0.42 -20.06
C ALA A 349 -0.33 0.85 -19.95
N ILE A 350 0.14 1.13 -18.73
CA ILE A 350 1.53 1.53 -18.49
C ILE A 350 2.49 0.36 -18.76
N GLY A 351 2.11 -0.86 -18.38
CA GLY A 351 2.87 -2.05 -18.69
C GLY A 351 3.00 -2.31 -20.20
N ALA A 352 1.94 -2.08 -20.97
CA ALA A 352 1.96 -2.16 -22.43
C ALA A 352 2.89 -1.11 -23.05
N ILE A 353 2.89 0.14 -22.53
CA ILE A 353 3.87 1.16 -22.92
C ILE A 353 5.30 0.66 -22.63
N GLY A 354 5.52 0.01 -21.49
CA GLY A 354 6.81 -0.56 -21.12
C GLY A 354 7.29 -1.64 -22.08
N ASN A 355 6.39 -2.50 -22.55
CA ASN A 355 6.73 -3.53 -23.55
C ASN A 355 7.02 -2.93 -24.93
N ALA A 356 6.30 -1.89 -25.33
CA ALA A 356 6.42 -1.28 -26.67
C ALA A 356 7.59 -0.27 -26.76
N PHE A 357 7.81 0.53 -25.71
CA PHE A 357 8.70 1.69 -25.74
C PHE A 357 9.77 1.69 -24.63
N GLY A 358 9.83 0.63 -23.80
CA GLY A 358 10.81 0.45 -22.73
C GLY A 358 10.38 1.06 -21.39
N LEU A 359 11.15 0.69 -20.34
CA LEU A 359 10.85 1.06 -18.94
C LEU A 359 10.86 2.57 -18.71
N ARG A 360 11.77 3.31 -19.37
CA ARG A 360 11.82 4.78 -19.26
C ARG A 360 10.54 5.44 -19.74
N ALA A 361 9.94 4.96 -20.83
CA ALA A 361 8.68 5.46 -21.35
C ALA A 361 7.52 5.16 -20.40
N ALA A 362 7.46 3.92 -19.88
CA ALA A 362 6.44 3.50 -18.93
C ALA A 362 6.48 4.32 -17.63
N LEU A 363 7.67 4.47 -17.02
CA LEU A 363 7.86 5.27 -15.81
C LEU A 363 7.58 6.76 -16.05
N THR A 364 7.94 7.28 -17.22
CA THR A 364 7.59 8.66 -17.60
C THR A 364 6.07 8.83 -17.72
N ALA A 365 5.38 7.88 -18.36
CA ALA A 365 3.92 7.89 -18.46
C ALA A 365 3.28 7.79 -17.06
N GLY A 366 3.78 6.91 -16.19
CA GLY A 366 3.34 6.79 -14.80
C GLY A 366 3.50 8.09 -14.02
N ALA A 367 4.64 8.77 -14.12
CA ALA A 367 4.84 10.07 -13.48
C ALA A 367 3.86 11.13 -14.05
N LEU A 368 3.66 11.19 -15.37
CA LEU A 368 2.74 12.15 -15.99
C LEU A 368 1.27 11.95 -15.58
N VAL A 369 0.87 10.70 -15.30
CA VAL A 369 -0.46 10.38 -14.79
C VAL A 369 -0.72 11.02 -13.41
N LEU A 370 0.31 11.38 -12.65
CA LEU A 370 0.15 12.08 -11.37
C LEU A 370 -0.24 13.57 -11.53
N LEU A 371 0.00 14.19 -12.69
CA LEU A 371 -0.29 15.61 -12.92
C LEU A 371 -1.76 16.00 -12.69
N PRO A 372 -2.77 15.25 -13.16
CA PRO A 372 -4.15 15.55 -12.83
C PRO A 372 -4.41 15.58 -11.32
N ALA A 373 -3.83 14.67 -10.53
CA ALA A 373 -3.98 14.67 -9.08
C ALA A 373 -3.45 15.98 -8.47
N VAL A 374 -2.25 16.43 -8.87
CA VAL A 374 -1.69 17.74 -8.45
C VAL A 374 -2.65 18.89 -8.79
N GLY A 375 -3.24 18.85 -9.99
CA GLY A 375 -4.22 19.84 -10.45
C GLY A 375 -5.52 19.84 -9.64
N PHE A 376 -6.04 18.67 -9.30
CA PHE A 376 -7.27 18.53 -8.50
C PHE A 376 -7.06 18.97 -7.05
N TYR A 377 -5.96 18.61 -6.41
CA TYR A 377 -5.59 19.12 -5.10
C TYR A 377 -5.39 20.65 -5.13
N GLY A 378 -4.77 21.19 -6.19
CA GLY A 378 -4.64 22.63 -6.39
C GLY A 378 -5.98 23.35 -6.56
N ARG A 379 -6.99 22.71 -7.19
CA ARG A 379 -8.37 23.21 -7.26
C ARG A 379 -9.09 23.12 -5.93
N ALA A 380 -8.91 22.01 -5.22
CA ALA A 380 -9.47 21.83 -3.89
C ALA A 380 -9.04 22.95 -2.93
N LEU A 381 -7.78 23.40 -3.01
CA LEU A 381 -7.27 24.58 -2.29
C LEU A 381 -8.05 25.88 -2.57
N LYS A 382 -8.60 26.04 -3.77
CA LYS A 382 -9.38 27.25 -4.15
C LYS A 382 -10.82 27.19 -3.66
N HIS A 383 -11.35 25.97 -3.44
CA HIS A 383 -12.71 25.76 -2.93
C HIS A 383 -12.75 25.74 -1.39
N ASP A 384 -11.62 25.44 -0.74
CA ASP A 384 -11.45 25.46 0.72
C ASP A 384 -11.59 26.91 1.25
N GLY A 385 -12.77 27.28 1.65
CA GLY A 385 -13.13 28.65 2.10
C GLY A 385 -14.36 29.25 1.43
N ARG A 386 -15.01 28.53 0.52
CA ARG A 386 -16.25 28.97 -0.16
C ARG A 386 -17.47 28.13 0.14
N GLU A 387 -17.31 26.95 0.78
CA GLU A 387 -18.46 26.15 1.19
C GLU A 387 -18.91 26.60 2.60
N PRO A 388 -20.17 26.97 2.80
CA PRO A 388 -20.72 27.28 4.12
C PRO A 388 -20.66 26.05 5.01
N GLU A 389 -20.54 26.28 6.33
CA GLU A 389 -20.68 25.25 7.36
C GLU A 389 -21.88 24.34 7.06
N LEU A 390 -21.59 23.06 7.00
CA LEU A 390 -22.53 22.03 6.55
C LEU A 390 -23.68 21.90 7.53
N GLU A 391 -24.82 22.49 7.21
CA GLU A 391 -26.09 22.08 7.81
C GLU A 391 -26.32 20.58 7.54
N ALA A 392 -26.61 19.86 8.61
CA ALA A 392 -26.96 18.45 8.56
C ALA A 392 -28.08 18.24 7.55
N LEU A 393 -27.89 17.27 6.63
CA LEU A 393 -28.97 16.84 5.75
C LEU A 393 -30.17 16.40 6.61
N PRO A 394 -31.39 16.84 6.31
CA PRO A 394 -32.58 16.34 7.02
C PRO A 394 -32.69 14.82 6.78
N ALA A 395 -33.13 14.13 7.84
CA ALA A 395 -33.24 12.66 7.96
C ALA A 395 -34.08 12.00 6.85
#